data_6d8b94410d26a05fd6580a9ff37b1915
#
_entry.id   6d8b94410d26a05fd6580a9ff37b1915
#
_cell.length_a   1.000
_cell.length_b   1.000
_cell.length_c   1.000
_cell.angle_alpha   90.00
_cell.angle_beta   90.00
_cell.angle_gamma   90.00
#
_symmetry.space_group_name_H-M   'P 1'
#
loop_
_entity.id
_entity.type
_entity.pdbx_description
1 polymer ?
#
loop_
_entity_poly.entity_id
_entity_poly.type
_entity_poly.pdbx_seq_one_letter_code
_entity_poly.pdbx_strand_id
1 'polypeptide(L)'
;MECYFDNAATTAVFPEVKERMMTLLDVDYGNPSSQHKKGLTAKDYERTATEQVARTLKCMPKEIVFTSGGTEANNLALIGAALAHRRAGKHIITTPIEHASVLSTVDFLQKEGFEISFLTV
;
A
#
# COMPACT_ATOMS: atom_id res chain seq x y z
N MET A 1 21.49 -19.93 20.73
CA MET A 1 20.88 -18.59 20.62
C MET A 1 20.61 -18.38 19.15
N GLU A 2 19.35 -18.24 18.76
CA GLU A 2 18.97 -17.97 17.36
C GLU A 2 19.01 -16.45 17.12
N CYS A 3 19.66 -16.02 16.04
CA CYS A 3 19.72 -14.61 15.66
C CYS A 3 19.08 -14.45 14.27
N TYR A 4 18.02 -13.64 14.20
CA TYR A 4 17.34 -13.34 12.96
C TYR A 4 17.82 -12.01 12.37
N PHE A 5 18.40 -12.04 11.17
CA PHE A 5 19.00 -10.87 10.52
C PHE A 5 18.30 -10.47 9.21
N ASP A 6 17.19 -11.10 8.86
CA ASP A 6 16.43 -10.82 7.63
C ASP A 6 15.19 -9.94 7.87
N ASN A 7 15.36 -8.89 8.65
CA ASN A 7 14.27 -7.97 8.99
C ASN A 7 13.78 -7.13 7.80
N ALA A 8 14.53 -7.11 6.68
CA ALA A 8 14.08 -6.51 5.43
C ALA A 8 12.96 -7.33 4.77
N ALA A 9 12.97 -8.65 4.94
CA ALA A 9 11.93 -9.54 4.41
C ALA A 9 10.71 -9.59 5.33
N THR A 10 10.91 -9.83 6.64
CA THR A 10 9.84 -9.96 7.63
C THR A 10 10.28 -9.47 9.00
N THR A 11 9.33 -9.05 9.83
CA THR A 11 9.55 -8.71 11.23
C THR A 11 8.50 -9.37 12.12
N ALA A 12 8.83 -9.62 13.37
CA ALA A 12 7.86 -10.05 14.36
C ALA A 12 6.82 -8.94 14.60
N VAL A 13 5.58 -9.34 14.77
CA VAL A 13 4.49 -8.41 15.09
C VAL A 13 4.65 -7.92 16.53
N PHE A 14 4.52 -6.61 16.76
CA PHE A 14 4.51 -6.06 18.11
C PHE A 14 3.35 -6.62 18.95
N PRO A 15 3.53 -6.83 20.26
CA PRO A 15 2.49 -7.38 21.14
C PRO A 15 1.17 -6.61 21.04
N GLU A 16 1.21 -5.29 21.04
CA GLU A 16 0.04 -4.41 20.97
C GLU A 16 -0.72 -4.56 19.66
N VAL A 17 0.01 -4.78 18.55
CA VAL A 17 -0.60 -5.05 17.23
C VAL A 17 -1.27 -6.41 17.23
N LYS A 18 -0.63 -7.44 17.81
CA LYS A 18 -1.20 -8.78 17.94
C LYS A 18 -2.51 -8.73 18.75
N GLU A 19 -2.53 -8.06 19.91
CA GLU A 19 -3.73 -7.90 20.73
C GLU A 19 -4.86 -7.21 19.96
N ARG A 20 -4.54 -6.15 19.19
CA ARG A 20 -5.51 -5.47 18.36
C ARG A 20 -6.06 -6.36 17.26
N MET A 21 -5.22 -7.13 16.59
CA MET A 21 -5.64 -8.09 15.57
C MET A 21 -6.57 -9.17 16.17
N MET A 22 -6.25 -9.72 17.34
CA MET A 22 -7.11 -10.71 18.03
C MET A 22 -8.48 -10.11 18.36
N THR A 23 -8.54 -8.86 18.85
CA THR A 23 -9.80 -8.17 19.13
C THR A 23 -10.66 -8.04 17.86
N LEU A 24 -10.03 -7.66 16.73
CA LEU A 24 -10.74 -7.51 15.45
C LEU A 24 -11.22 -8.85 14.88
N LEU A 25 -10.50 -9.93 15.11
CA LEU A 25 -10.88 -11.27 14.65
C LEU A 25 -12.00 -11.90 15.49
N ASP A 26 -11.95 -11.73 16.80
CA ASP A 26 -12.85 -12.43 17.73
C ASP A 26 -14.11 -11.62 18.09
N VAL A 27 -13.95 -10.31 18.29
CA VAL A 27 -15.00 -9.46 18.89
C VAL A 27 -15.55 -8.49 17.84
N ASP A 28 -14.69 -7.71 17.19
CA ASP A 28 -15.09 -6.60 16.33
C ASP A 28 -14.97 -6.92 14.83
N TYR A 29 -15.27 -8.16 14.45
CA TYR A 29 -15.17 -8.72 13.10
C TYR A 29 -16.18 -8.17 12.09
N GLY A 30 -16.79 -7.02 12.34
CA GLY A 30 -17.82 -6.43 11.49
C GLY A 30 -17.30 -5.99 10.12
N ASN A 31 -18.16 -6.06 9.10
CA ASN A 31 -17.86 -5.47 7.80
C ASN A 31 -18.09 -3.95 7.86
N PRO A 32 -17.08 -3.10 7.58
CA PRO A 32 -17.21 -1.64 7.64
C PRO A 32 -18.24 -1.06 6.65
N SER A 33 -18.64 -1.82 5.63
CA SER A 33 -19.72 -1.42 4.71
C SER A 33 -21.13 -1.67 5.26
N SER A 34 -21.26 -2.40 6.38
CA SER A 34 -22.56 -2.70 6.98
C SER A 34 -23.05 -1.55 7.86
N GLN A 35 -24.38 -1.28 7.82
CA GLN A 35 -25.00 -0.17 8.54
C GLN A 35 -25.40 -0.49 9.98
N HIS A 36 -25.24 -1.74 10.43
CA HIS A 36 -25.53 -2.13 11.81
C HIS A 36 -24.33 -1.87 12.75
N LYS A 37 -24.56 -1.96 14.06
CA LYS A 37 -23.58 -1.61 15.12
C LYS A 37 -22.17 -2.17 14.89
N LYS A 38 -22.04 -3.46 14.55
CA LYS A 38 -20.71 -4.07 14.31
C LYS A 38 -20.01 -3.48 13.07
N GLY A 39 -20.76 -3.16 12.02
CA GLY A 39 -20.20 -2.48 10.85
C GLY A 39 -19.73 -1.07 11.16
N LEU A 40 -20.49 -0.32 11.95
CA LEU A 40 -20.09 1.02 12.41
C LEU A 40 -18.83 0.96 13.26
N THR A 41 -18.70 -0.01 14.16
CA THR A 41 -17.49 -0.24 14.97
C THR A 41 -16.29 -0.52 14.05
N ALA A 42 -16.44 -1.41 13.07
CA ALA A 42 -15.37 -1.71 12.11
C ALA A 42 -14.95 -0.48 11.29
N LYS A 43 -15.93 0.33 10.87
CA LYS A 43 -15.69 1.60 10.15
C LYS A 43 -14.94 2.63 11.02
N ASP A 44 -15.20 2.67 12.32
CA ASP A 44 -14.47 3.54 13.24
C ASP A 44 -13.01 3.14 13.39
N TYR A 45 -12.69 1.84 13.38
CA TYR A 45 -11.30 1.36 13.34
C TYR A 45 -10.60 1.80 12.06
N GLU A 46 -11.22 1.59 10.89
CA GLU A 46 -10.68 2.01 9.60
C GLU A 46 -10.43 3.53 9.56
N ARG A 47 -11.41 4.33 9.99
CA ARG A 47 -11.30 5.79 10.06
C ARG A 47 -10.14 6.23 10.98
N THR A 48 -10.05 5.64 12.16
CA THR A 48 -9.01 5.96 13.14
C THR A 48 -7.62 5.62 12.60
N ALA A 49 -7.47 4.45 11.98
CA ALA A 49 -6.22 4.05 11.34
C ALA A 49 -5.83 5.01 10.21
N THR A 50 -6.79 5.36 9.35
CA THR A 50 -6.59 6.33 8.26
C THR A 50 -6.10 7.67 8.78
N GLU A 51 -6.74 8.23 9.82
CA GLU A 51 -6.36 9.49 10.45
C GLU A 51 -4.97 9.45 11.07
N GLN A 52 -4.60 8.33 11.71
CA GLN A 52 -3.26 8.13 12.30
C GLN A 52 -2.17 8.09 11.24
N VAL A 53 -2.37 7.32 10.17
CA VAL A 53 -1.42 7.25 9.05
C VAL A 53 -1.28 8.61 8.36
N ALA A 54 -2.40 9.27 8.07
CA ALA A 54 -2.41 10.60 7.45
C ALA A 54 -1.65 11.64 8.28
N ARG A 55 -1.82 11.62 9.60
CA ARG A 55 -1.08 12.49 10.53
C ARG A 55 0.42 12.24 10.47
N THR A 56 0.84 10.97 10.44
CA THR A 56 2.25 10.59 10.35
C THR A 56 2.88 11.06 9.04
N LEU A 57 2.14 10.93 7.94
CA LEU A 57 2.58 11.36 6.60
C LEU A 57 2.34 12.85 6.32
N LYS A 58 1.72 13.58 7.25
CA LYS A 58 1.35 15.00 7.10
C LYS A 58 0.50 15.28 5.85
N CYS A 59 -0.46 14.39 5.58
CA CYS A 59 -1.39 14.50 4.46
C CYS A 59 -2.84 14.42 4.94
N MET A 60 -3.80 14.55 4.04
CA MET A 60 -5.23 14.44 4.37
C MET A 60 -5.66 12.97 4.43
N PRO A 61 -6.59 12.58 5.33
CA PRO A 61 -7.10 11.21 5.41
C PRO A 61 -7.59 10.63 4.06
N LYS A 62 -8.19 11.46 3.22
CA LYS A 62 -8.67 11.06 1.88
C LYS A 62 -7.56 10.68 0.89
N GLU A 63 -6.30 11.00 1.22
CA GLU A 63 -5.12 10.65 0.40
C GLU A 63 -4.53 9.29 0.78
N ILE A 64 -5.05 8.65 1.84
CA ILE A 64 -4.65 7.33 2.27
C ILE A 64 -5.53 6.28 1.61
N VAL A 65 -4.90 5.31 0.98
CA VAL A 65 -5.55 4.16 0.36
C VAL A 65 -4.93 2.89 0.93
N PHE A 66 -5.72 2.06 1.59
CA PHE A 66 -5.30 0.73 2.03
C PHE A 66 -5.36 -0.24 0.86
N THR A 67 -4.34 -1.06 0.73
CA THR A 67 -4.19 -2.09 -0.30
C THR A 67 -3.92 -3.44 0.34
N SER A 68 -4.05 -4.51 -0.42
CA SER A 68 -3.76 -5.88 0.05
C SER A 68 -2.27 -6.13 0.29
N GLY A 69 -1.39 -5.26 -0.21
CA GLY A 69 0.05 -5.39 -0.06
C GLY A 69 0.84 -4.48 -1.00
N GLY A 70 2.18 -4.53 -0.89
CA GLY A 70 3.09 -3.66 -1.63
C GLY A 70 2.95 -3.77 -3.16
N THR A 71 2.65 -4.95 -3.68
CA THR A 71 2.45 -5.15 -5.12
C THR A 71 1.25 -4.33 -5.63
N GLU A 72 0.11 -4.40 -4.95
CA GLU A 72 -1.06 -3.60 -5.32
C GLU A 72 -0.78 -2.11 -5.15
N ALA A 73 -0.12 -1.71 -4.05
CA ALA A 73 0.24 -0.32 -3.81
C ALA A 73 1.14 0.25 -4.92
N ASN A 74 2.17 -0.49 -5.33
CA ASN A 74 3.07 -0.09 -6.42
C ASN A 74 2.32 0.03 -7.75
N ASN A 75 1.49 -0.95 -8.09
CA ASN A 75 0.68 -0.91 -9.32
C ASN A 75 -0.28 0.28 -9.31
N LEU A 76 -1.01 0.48 -8.23
CA LEU A 76 -1.96 1.59 -8.10
C LEU A 76 -1.26 2.95 -8.24
N ALA A 77 -0.13 3.14 -7.57
CA ALA A 77 0.63 4.37 -7.62
C ALA A 77 1.22 4.64 -9.01
N LEU A 78 1.93 3.67 -9.59
CA LEU A 78 2.65 3.84 -10.85
C LEU A 78 1.69 3.94 -12.04
N ILE A 79 0.74 3.02 -12.16
CA ILE A 79 -0.24 3.04 -13.27
C ILE A 79 -1.15 4.26 -13.12
N GLY A 80 -1.62 4.53 -11.89
CA GLY A 80 -2.49 5.67 -11.61
C GLY A 80 -1.82 7.00 -11.98
N ALA A 81 -0.59 7.22 -11.54
CA ALA A 81 0.18 8.43 -11.86
C ALA A 81 0.46 8.54 -13.37
N ALA A 82 0.93 7.46 -14.00
CA ALA A 82 1.24 7.44 -15.43
C ALA A 82 0.01 7.79 -16.28
N LEU A 83 -1.12 7.14 -16.01
CA LEU A 83 -2.36 7.39 -16.77
C LEU A 83 -2.96 8.77 -16.50
N ALA A 84 -2.93 9.25 -15.25
CA ALA A 84 -3.43 10.57 -14.90
C ALA A 84 -2.64 11.68 -15.61
N HIS A 85 -1.33 11.51 -15.74
CA HIS A 85 -0.43 12.50 -16.32
C HIS A 85 -0.07 12.25 -17.78
N ARG A 86 -0.66 11.26 -18.47
CA ARG A 86 -0.32 10.85 -19.84
C ARG A 86 -0.34 11.96 -20.89
N ARG A 87 -1.06 13.08 -20.63
CA ARG A 87 -1.10 14.25 -21.50
C ARG A 87 0.08 15.19 -21.30
N ALA A 88 0.69 15.17 -20.11
CA ALA A 88 1.87 15.98 -19.77
C ALA A 88 3.17 15.33 -20.25
N GLY A 89 3.19 13.99 -20.28
CA GLY A 89 4.34 13.22 -20.77
C GLY A 89 4.08 11.71 -20.67
N LYS A 90 4.87 10.94 -21.39
CA LYS A 90 4.82 9.47 -21.41
C LYS A 90 6.20 8.86 -21.25
N HIS A 91 7.07 9.49 -20.48
CA HIS A 91 8.41 8.99 -20.22
C HIS A 91 8.57 8.69 -18.72
N ILE A 92 9.04 7.49 -18.42
CA ILE A 92 9.27 6.98 -17.06
C ILE A 92 10.75 6.62 -16.94
N ILE A 93 11.37 7.06 -15.86
CA ILE A 93 12.76 6.74 -15.53
C ILE A 93 12.73 5.84 -14.27
N THR A 94 13.44 4.72 -14.36
CA THR A 94 13.52 3.72 -13.27
C THR A 94 14.91 3.09 -13.22
N THR A 95 15.09 2.09 -12.35
CA THR A 95 16.32 1.30 -12.25
C THR A 95 16.06 -0.18 -12.54
N PRO A 96 17.07 -0.94 -13.02
CA PRO A 96 16.90 -2.38 -13.26
C PRO A 96 16.88 -3.23 -11.98
N ILE A 97 17.22 -2.63 -10.83
CA ILE A 97 17.30 -3.32 -9.52
C ILE A 97 16.01 -3.19 -8.70
N GLU A 98 14.96 -2.65 -9.28
CA GLU A 98 13.66 -2.52 -8.62
C GLU A 98 13.02 -3.88 -8.29
N HIS A 99 12.13 -3.87 -7.30
CA HIS A 99 11.32 -5.05 -6.99
C HIS A 99 10.46 -5.47 -8.20
N ALA A 100 10.21 -6.77 -8.35
CA ALA A 100 9.45 -7.34 -9.46
C ALA A 100 8.08 -6.66 -9.69
N SER A 101 7.40 -6.22 -8.63
CA SER A 101 6.12 -5.48 -8.76
C SER A 101 6.25 -4.13 -9.46
N VAL A 102 7.41 -3.48 -9.37
CA VAL A 102 7.72 -2.24 -10.09
C VAL A 102 8.09 -2.56 -11.54
N LEU A 103 9.03 -3.51 -11.76
CA LEU A 103 9.49 -3.87 -13.10
C LEU A 103 8.35 -4.40 -13.99
N SER A 104 7.47 -5.24 -13.45
CA SER A 104 6.29 -5.74 -14.17
C SER A 104 5.31 -4.61 -14.54
N THR A 105 5.15 -3.64 -13.65
CA THR A 105 4.31 -2.46 -13.92
C THR A 105 4.92 -1.58 -15.00
N VAL A 106 6.22 -1.38 -14.98
CA VAL A 106 6.95 -0.63 -16.01
C VAL A 106 6.85 -1.31 -17.37
N ASP A 107 7.00 -2.64 -17.44
CA ASP A 107 6.81 -3.43 -18.67
C ASP A 107 5.38 -3.30 -19.22
N PHE A 108 4.38 -3.33 -18.34
CA PHE A 108 2.99 -3.06 -18.73
C PHE A 108 2.84 -1.65 -19.32
N LEU A 109 3.37 -0.61 -18.66
CA LEU A 109 3.27 0.77 -19.12
C LEU A 109 4.01 0.99 -20.46
N GLN A 110 5.12 0.28 -20.69
CA GLN A 110 5.81 0.29 -21.97
C GLN A 110 4.92 -0.23 -23.11
N LYS A 111 4.18 -1.32 -22.88
CA LYS A 111 3.19 -1.86 -23.84
C LYS A 111 2.03 -0.90 -24.08
N GLU A 112 1.68 -0.07 -23.10
CA GLU A 112 0.69 1.01 -23.20
C GLU A 112 1.24 2.30 -23.87
N GLY A 113 2.46 2.25 -24.40
CA GLY A 113 3.07 3.32 -25.19
C GLY A 113 3.79 4.38 -24.37
N PHE A 114 4.25 4.04 -23.17
CA PHE A 114 5.19 4.86 -22.40
C PHE A 114 6.63 4.53 -22.80
N GLU A 115 7.47 5.54 -22.89
CA GLU A 115 8.92 5.39 -23.03
C GLU A 115 9.53 5.07 -21.66
N ILE A 116 10.42 4.08 -21.59
CA ILE A 116 11.07 3.66 -20.35
C ILE A 116 12.59 3.85 -20.48
N SER A 117 13.17 4.59 -19.55
CA SER A 117 14.63 4.71 -19.39
C SER A 117 15.09 4.04 -18.11
N PHE A 118 16.06 3.14 -18.22
CA PHE A 118 16.71 2.54 -17.07
C PHE A 118 18.01 3.29 -16.74
N LEU A 119 18.13 3.73 -15.49
CA LEU A 119 19.38 4.30 -14.99
C LEU A 119 20.42 3.19 -14.79
N THR A 120 21.64 3.47 -15.13
CA THR A 120 22.79 2.60 -14.81
C THR A 120 23.07 2.68 -13.32
N VAL A 121 23.14 1.53 -12.64
CA VAL A 121 23.40 1.35 -11.20
C VAL A 121 24.52 0.35 -11.01
#